data_00a1f5fab1ee756efbd1040fbb94432f
#
_entry.id   00a1f5fab1ee756efbd1040fbb94432f
#
_cell.length_a   1.000
_cell.length_b   1.000
_cell.length_c   1.000
_cell.angle_alpha   90.00
_cell.angle_beta   90.00
_cell.angle_gamma   90.00
#
_symmetry.space_group_name_H-M   'P 1'
#
loop_
_entity.id
_entity.type
_entity.pdbx_description
1 polymer ?
#
loop_
_entity_poly.entity_id
_entity_poly.type
_entity_poly.pdbx_seq_one_letter_code
_entity_poly.pdbx_strand_id
1 'polypeptide(L)'
;MKYSIIVPVFNRPDEVDELLESLLSQEEKDFEVIIVEDGSQIPCKEVCDKYADRLDLHYYNKDNSGPGQSRNYGAERAKGEYLLILDSDVVLPKGYIRAVSEELKREPADAFGGPDCAHDSFTDTQKAISYSMTSFFTTGGIRGGKKKLDKFYPR
;
A
#
# COMPACT_ATOMS: atom_id res chain seq x y z
N MET A 1 9.92 -4.39 -15.44
CA MET A 1 9.34 -4.17 -14.10
C MET A 1 7.96 -3.59 -14.27
N LYS A 2 6.97 -4.27 -13.72
CA LYS A 2 5.58 -3.90 -13.94
C LYS A 2 5.04 -2.93 -12.89
N TYR A 3 5.45 -3.09 -11.63
CA TYR A 3 4.93 -2.30 -10.54
C TYR A 3 6.01 -1.57 -9.76
N SER A 4 5.74 -0.32 -9.38
CA SER A 4 6.47 0.40 -8.34
C SER A 4 5.55 0.59 -7.14
N ILE A 5 5.90 -0.03 -6.02
CA ILE A 5 5.16 0.06 -4.76
C ILE A 5 5.70 1.22 -3.97
N ILE A 6 4.89 2.25 -3.76
CA ILE A 6 5.29 3.49 -3.08
C ILE A 6 4.67 3.52 -1.69
N VAL A 7 5.52 3.65 -0.68
CA VAL A 7 5.13 3.63 0.74
C VAL A 7 5.67 4.86 1.45
N PRO A 8 4.83 5.85 1.75
CA PRO A 8 5.21 6.94 2.63
C PRO A 8 5.27 6.45 4.08
N VAL A 9 6.32 6.81 4.81
CA VAL A 9 6.55 6.36 6.19
C VAL A 9 6.83 7.55 7.10
N PHE A 10 6.24 7.52 8.30
CA PHE A 10 6.54 8.47 9.36
C PHE A 10 6.46 7.80 10.73
N ASN A 11 7.61 7.58 11.40
CA ASN A 11 7.73 6.97 12.74
C ASN A 11 7.06 5.58 12.88
N ARG A 12 7.20 4.68 11.88
CA ARG A 12 6.52 3.36 11.85
C ARG A 12 7.43 2.22 11.40
N PRO A 13 8.60 1.99 12.07
CA PRO A 13 9.52 0.94 11.63
C PRO A 13 8.94 -0.47 11.77
N ASP A 14 8.12 -0.75 12.79
CA ASP A 14 7.56 -2.08 13.03
C ASP A 14 6.53 -2.45 11.95
N GLU A 15 5.66 -1.51 11.59
CA GLU A 15 4.66 -1.71 10.52
C GLU A 15 5.35 -1.87 9.15
N VAL A 16 6.44 -1.16 8.92
CA VAL A 16 7.26 -1.35 7.70
C VAL A 16 7.87 -2.75 7.64
N ASP A 17 8.32 -3.30 8.77
CA ASP A 17 8.85 -4.68 8.85
C ASP A 17 7.78 -5.71 8.44
N GLU A 18 6.56 -5.58 8.98
CA GLU A 18 5.41 -6.44 8.63
C GLU A 18 5.03 -6.32 7.13
N LEU A 19 4.99 -5.10 6.60
CA LEU A 19 4.70 -4.87 5.18
C LEU A 19 5.78 -5.50 4.28
N LEU A 20 7.08 -5.28 4.56
CA LEU A 20 8.18 -5.82 3.77
C LEU A 20 8.21 -7.35 3.80
N GLU A 21 7.93 -7.98 4.94
CA GLU A 21 7.78 -9.42 5.04
C GLU A 21 6.61 -9.94 4.19
N SER A 22 5.48 -9.22 4.19
CA SER A 22 4.33 -9.56 3.34
C SER A 22 4.64 -9.41 1.84
N LEU A 23 5.43 -8.42 1.45
CA LEU A 23 5.92 -8.23 0.08
C LEU A 23 6.92 -9.30 -0.31
N LEU A 24 7.81 -9.70 0.60
CA LEU A 24 8.74 -10.80 0.38
C LEU A 24 8.00 -12.13 0.15
N SER A 25 6.81 -12.29 0.72
CA SER A 25 6.00 -13.50 0.58
C SER A 25 5.15 -13.55 -0.70
N GLN A 26 5.13 -12.48 -1.53
CA GLN A 26 4.34 -12.44 -2.76
C GLN A 26 4.78 -13.50 -3.77
N GLU A 27 3.83 -14.08 -4.50
CA GLU A 27 4.07 -15.09 -5.54
C GLU A 27 4.62 -14.46 -6.83
N GLU A 28 4.19 -13.28 -7.19
CA GLU A 28 4.69 -12.49 -8.32
C GLU A 28 5.69 -11.43 -7.81
N LYS A 29 6.88 -11.37 -8.43
CA LYS A 29 8.02 -10.54 -7.98
C LYS A 29 8.38 -9.43 -8.96
N ASP A 30 7.59 -9.15 -9.98
CA ASP A 30 7.90 -8.13 -10.97
C ASP A 30 7.56 -6.72 -10.46
N PHE A 31 8.14 -6.35 -9.32
CA PHE A 31 7.95 -5.05 -8.68
C PHE A 31 9.24 -4.55 -7.99
N GLU A 32 9.33 -3.23 -7.84
CA GLU A 32 10.23 -2.55 -6.91
C GLU A 32 9.45 -1.98 -5.73
N VAL A 33 10.13 -1.73 -4.62
CA VAL A 33 9.57 -1.09 -3.42
C VAL A 33 10.30 0.21 -3.16
N ILE A 34 9.55 1.30 -3.05
CA ILE A 34 10.08 2.65 -2.81
C ILE A 34 9.54 3.13 -1.46
N ILE A 35 10.39 3.07 -0.44
CA ILE A 35 10.11 3.59 0.89
C ILE A 35 10.53 5.06 0.95
N VAL A 36 9.59 5.93 1.28
CA VAL A 36 9.84 7.37 1.44
C VAL A 36 9.63 7.77 2.89
N GLU A 37 10.72 7.88 3.62
CA GLU A 37 10.75 8.35 5.01
C GLU A 37 10.52 9.85 5.07
N ASP A 38 9.47 10.29 5.74
CA ASP A 38 9.00 11.68 5.77
C ASP A 38 9.46 12.42 7.03
N GLY A 39 10.78 12.43 7.28
CA GLY A 39 11.39 13.13 8.41
C GLY A 39 11.09 12.49 9.76
N SER A 40 11.11 11.16 9.83
CA SER A 40 10.87 10.41 11.07
C SER A 40 11.94 10.66 12.12
N GLN A 41 11.54 10.69 13.39
CA GLN A 41 12.43 10.62 14.54
C GLN A 41 12.91 9.19 14.81
N ILE A 42 12.09 8.19 14.44
CA ILE A 42 12.40 6.77 14.51
C ILE A 42 12.36 6.24 13.07
N PRO A 43 13.50 6.30 12.35
CA PRO A 43 13.53 5.90 10.93
C PRO A 43 13.48 4.38 10.77
N CYS A 44 12.92 3.92 9.65
CA CYS A 44 12.86 2.51 9.29
C CYS A 44 14.06 2.02 8.45
N LYS A 45 15.14 2.80 8.35
CA LYS A 45 16.33 2.46 7.53
C LYS A 45 16.90 1.09 7.86
N GLU A 46 17.11 0.79 9.15
CA GLU A 46 17.66 -0.50 9.58
C GLU A 46 16.73 -1.67 9.25
N VAL A 47 15.43 -1.44 9.28
CA VAL A 47 14.44 -2.42 8.81
C VAL A 47 14.60 -2.66 7.32
N CYS A 48 14.65 -1.60 6.50
CA CYS A 48 14.83 -1.71 5.06
C CYS A 48 16.10 -2.48 4.68
N ASP A 49 17.20 -2.24 5.40
CA ASP A 49 18.49 -2.89 5.13
C ASP A 49 18.43 -4.42 5.30
N LYS A 50 17.57 -4.97 6.16
CA LYS A 50 17.36 -6.42 6.31
C LYS A 50 16.77 -7.08 5.05
N TYR A 51 16.07 -6.32 4.21
CA TYR A 51 15.37 -6.80 3.02
C TYR A 51 16.06 -6.45 1.70
N ALA A 52 17.06 -5.58 1.72
CA ALA A 52 17.73 -5.04 0.52
C ALA A 52 18.32 -6.12 -0.41
N ASP A 53 18.79 -7.24 0.13
CA ASP A 53 19.35 -8.35 -0.66
C ASP A 53 18.25 -9.28 -1.25
N ARG A 54 16.99 -9.13 -0.81
CA ARG A 54 15.89 -10.03 -1.14
C ARG A 54 14.75 -9.37 -1.91
N LEU A 55 14.67 -8.04 -1.86
CA LEU A 55 13.70 -7.21 -2.58
C LEU A 55 14.45 -6.13 -3.37
N ASP A 56 13.94 -5.76 -4.54
CA ASP A 56 14.38 -4.53 -5.22
C ASP A 56 13.80 -3.33 -4.46
N LEU A 57 14.53 -2.91 -3.42
CA LEU A 57 14.09 -1.96 -2.41
C LEU A 57 14.93 -0.70 -2.44
N HIS A 58 14.26 0.43 -2.55
CA HIS A 58 14.84 1.76 -2.56
C HIS A 58 14.34 2.56 -1.36
N TYR A 59 15.26 3.00 -0.51
CA TYR A 59 14.96 3.83 0.65
C TYR A 59 15.39 5.27 0.41
N TYR A 60 14.47 6.19 0.62
CA TYR A 60 14.70 7.63 0.55
C TYR A 60 14.26 8.31 1.83
N ASN A 61 15.07 9.24 2.33
CA ASN A 61 14.74 10.07 3.48
C ASN A 61 14.67 11.53 3.02
N LYS A 62 13.65 12.25 3.47
CA LYS A 62 13.47 13.68 3.20
C LYS A 62 12.89 14.40 4.42
N ASP A 63 12.93 15.72 4.41
CA ASP A 63 12.26 16.54 5.41
C ASP A 63 10.74 16.32 5.40
N ASN A 64 10.11 16.39 6.57
CA ASN A 64 8.67 16.15 6.70
C ASN A 64 7.88 17.17 5.88
N SER A 65 7.02 16.66 5.02
CA SER A 65 6.12 17.48 4.18
C SER A 65 4.75 16.83 3.97
N GLY A 66 4.50 15.74 4.67
CA GLY A 66 3.24 15.01 4.66
C GLY A 66 3.15 13.89 3.60
N PRO A 67 2.19 12.99 3.77
CA PRO A 67 2.10 11.76 2.98
C PRO A 67 1.85 12.00 1.48
N GLY A 68 1.13 13.05 1.12
CA GLY A 68 0.88 13.41 -0.28
C GLY A 68 2.17 13.74 -1.03
N GLN A 69 3.02 14.59 -0.44
CA GLN A 69 4.32 14.96 -1.01
C GLN A 69 5.27 13.75 -1.07
N SER A 70 5.21 12.87 -0.06
CA SER A 70 6.03 11.67 -0.02
C SER A 70 5.61 10.66 -1.10
N ARG A 71 4.32 10.53 -1.39
CA ARG A 71 3.83 9.72 -2.52
C ARG A 71 4.32 10.28 -3.86
N ASN A 72 4.22 11.59 -4.06
CA ASN A 72 4.73 12.25 -5.28
C ASN A 72 6.25 12.06 -5.41
N TYR A 73 7.00 12.23 -4.33
CA TYR A 73 8.45 12.02 -4.30
C TYR A 73 8.84 10.59 -4.71
N GLY A 74 8.09 9.58 -4.25
CA GLY A 74 8.26 8.19 -4.67
C GLY A 74 7.88 7.97 -6.13
N ALA A 75 6.77 8.56 -6.59
CA ALA A 75 6.29 8.43 -7.97
C ALA A 75 7.29 8.97 -9.00
N GLU A 76 7.98 10.08 -8.69
CA GLU A 76 9.03 10.65 -9.56
C GLU A 76 10.24 9.73 -9.74
N ARG A 77 10.42 8.74 -8.86
CA ARG A 77 11.55 7.79 -8.85
C ARG A 77 11.17 6.39 -9.30
N ALA A 78 9.89 6.18 -9.50
CA ALA A 78 9.32 4.91 -9.92
C ALA A 78 9.75 4.57 -11.36
N LYS A 79 10.03 3.28 -11.60
CA LYS A 79 10.42 2.73 -12.90
C LYS A 79 9.35 1.78 -13.46
N GLY A 80 8.38 1.39 -12.64
CA GLY A 80 7.29 0.49 -13.01
C GLY A 80 6.29 1.15 -13.94
N GLU A 81 5.61 0.35 -14.72
CA GLU A 81 4.51 0.76 -15.59
C GLU A 81 3.30 1.25 -14.80
N TYR A 82 3.06 0.62 -13.63
CA TYR A 82 1.97 0.97 -12.71
C TYR A 82 2.52 1.33 -11.33
N LEU A 83 1.87 2.29 -10.69
CA LEU A 83 2.16 2.69 -9.32
C LEU A 83 1.15 2.05 -8.37
N LEU A 84 1.64 1.28 -7.38
CA LEU A 84 0.84 0.79 -6.27
C LEU A 84 1.13 1.66 -5.04
N ILE A 85 0.16 2.47 -4.65
CA ILE A 85 0.30 3.35 -3.48
C ILE A 85 -0.25 2.61 -2.27
N LEU A 86 0.62 2.30 -1.31
CA LEU A 86 0.28 1.60 -0.07
C LEU A 86 0.60 2.47 1.13
N ASP A 87 -0.19 2.34 2.19
CA ASP A 87 0.16 2.88 3.50
C ASP A 87 1.12 1.91 4.23
N SER A 88 1.91 2.42 5.17
CA SER A 88 2.93 1.62 5.85
C SER A 88 2.38 0.56 6.81
N ASP A 89 1.12 0.66 7.19
CA ASP A 89 0.43 -0.19 8.16
C ASP A 89 -0.46 -1.28 7.51
N VAL A 90 -0.15 -1.68 6.29
CA VAL A 90 -0.86 -2.75 5.58
C VAL A 90 -0.04 -4.05 5.53
N VAL A 91 -0.73 -5.18 5.58
CA VAL A 91 -0.16 -6.51 5.34
C VAL A 91 -0.86 -7.13 4.14
N LEU A 92 -0.10 -7.51 3.13
CA LEU A 92 -0.63 -8.00 1.87
C LEU A 92 -0.80 -9.53 1.88
N PRO A 93 -1.94 -10.06 1.40
CA PRO A 93 -2.07 -11.49 1.12
C PRO A 93 -1.06 -11.95 0.06
N LYS A 94 -0.58 -13.20 0.14
CA LYS A 94 0.45 -13.76 -0.78
C LYS A 94 0.13 -13.64 -2.27
N GLY A 95 -1.15 -13.65 -2.64
CA GLY A 95 -1.61 -13.53 -4.02
C GLY A 95 -1.98 -12.11 -4.46
N TYR A 96 -1.65 -11.07 -3.66
CA TYR A 96 -2.11 -9.70 -3.93
C TYR A 96 -1.62 -9.17 -5.28
N ILE A 97 -0.31 -9.22 -5.54
CA ILE A 97 0.27 -8.71 -6.81
C ILE A 97 -0.27 -9.50 -8.01
N ARG A 98 -0.42 -10.82 -7.87
CA ARG A 98 -1.04 -11.64 -8.91
C ARG A 98 -2.49 -11.22 -9.18
N ALA A 99 -3.30 -11.01 -8.14
CA ALA A 99 -4.68 -10.58 -8.29
C ALA A 99 -4.79 -9.21 -8.98
N VAL A 100 -3.90 -8.26 -8.65
CA VAL A 100 -3.80 -6.97 -9.36
C VAL A 100 -3.46 -7.18 -10.84
N SER A 101 -2.52 -8.07 -11.15
CA SER A 101 -2.14 -8.40 -12.54
C SER A 101 -3.28 -9.04 -13.32
N GLU A 102 -4.03 -9.95 -12.71
CA GLU A 102 -5.19 -10.62 -13.31
C GLU A 102 -6.32 -9.63 -13.58
N GLU A 103 -6.59 -8.74 -12.63
CA GLU A 103 -7.63 -7.71 -12.77
C GLU A 103 -7.31 -6.73 -13.90
N LEU A 104 -6.07 -6.23 -14.00
CA LEU A 104 -5.63 -5.36 -15.08
C LEU A 104 -5.67 -6.02 -16.47
N LYS A 105 -5.48 -7.35 -16.54
CA LYS A 105 -5.66 -8.11 -17.79
C LYS A 105 -7.13 -8.26 -18.16
N ARG A 106 -7.99 -8.44 -17.16
CA ARG A 106 -9.43 -8.61 -17.34
C ARG A 106 -10.12 -7.32 -17.75
N GLU A 107 -9.78 -6.23 -17.07
CA GLU A 107 -10.37 -4.90 -17.27
C GLU A 107 -9.26 -3.85 -17.18
N PRO A 108 -8.62 -3.51 -18.31
CA PRO A 108 -7.59 -2.47 -18.33
C PRO A 108 -8.13 -1.14 -17.81
N ALA A 109 -7.41 -0.52 -16.90
CA ALA A 109 -7.80 0.73 -16.26
C ALA A 109 -6.58 1.61 -15.99
N ASP A 110 -6.74 2.93 -16.11
CA ASP A 110 -5.71 3.91 -15.77
C ASP A 110 -5.54 4.05 -14.24
N ALA A 111 -6.60 3.81 -13.48
CA ALA A 111 -6.57 3.79 -12.01
C ALA A 111 -7.71 2.94 -11.46
N PHE A 112 -7.44 2.18 -10.41
CA PHE A 112 -8.44 1.48 -9.63
C PHE A 112 -8.00 1.30 -8.18
N GLY A 113 -8.94 0.99 -7.29
CA GLY A 113 -8.67 0.69 -5.89
C GLY A 113 -9.49 -0.50 -5.42
N GLY A 114 -8.97 -1.20 -4.44
CA GLY A 114 -9.65 -2.31 -3.79
C GLY A 114 -10.27 -1.92 -2.44
N PRO A 115 -11.18 -2.74 -1.90
CA PRO A 115 -11.69 -2.57 -0.56
C PRO A 115 -10.66 -2.95 0.50
N ASP A 116 -10.63 -2.21 1.61
CA ASP A 116 -9.88 -2.57 2.80
C ASP A 116 -10.60 -3.70 3.56
N CYS A 117 -9.84 -4.62 4.14
CA CYS A 117 -10.36 -5.66 5.02
C CYS A 117 -9.65 -5.62 6.37
N ALA A 118 -10.38 -5.90 7.46
CA ALA A 118 -9.77 -6.11 8.76
C ALA A 118 -8.91 -7.37 8.74
N HIS A 119 -7.69 -7.29 9.29
CA HIS A 119 -6.83 -8.47 9.48
C HIS A 119 -7.43 -9.39 10.56
N ASP A 120 -7.18 -10.70 10.45
CA ASP A 120 -7.71 -11.69 11.40
C ASP A 120 -7.26 -11.47 12.85
N SER A 121 -6.05 -10.92 13.03
CA SER A 121 -5.49 -10.57 14.35
C SER A 121 -6.13 -9.35 15.01
N PHE A 122 -6.98 -8.60 14.31
CA PHE A 122 -7.63 -7.42 14.87
C PHE A 122 -8.51 -7.80 16.06
N THR A 123 -8.48 -6.96 17.09
CA THR A 123 -9.40 -7.05 18.24
C THR A 123 -10.85 -6.84 17.78
N ASP A 124 -11.81 -7.27 18.59
CA ASP A 124 -13.24 -7.10 18.27
C ASP A 124 -13.61 -5.62 18.06
N THR A 125 -12.98 -4.71 18.83
CA THR A 125 -13.16 -3.27 18.66
C THR A 125 -12.64 -2.79 17.31
N GLN A 126 -11.44 -3.22 16.88
CA GLN A 126 -10.88 -2.87 15.58
C GLN A 126 -11.71 -3.45 14.43
N LYS A 127 -12.21 -4.69 14.58
CA LYS A 127 -13.13 -5.31 13.60
C LYS A 127 -14.45 -4.55 13.50
N ALA A 128 -15.01 -4.11 14.64
CA ALA A 128 -16.22 -3.29 14.67
C ALA A 128 -16.02 -1.93 13.98
N ILE A 129 -14.87 -1.28 14.19
CA ILE A 129 -14.50 -0.04 13.51
C ILE A 129 -14.37 -0.27 11.99
N SER A 130 -13.64 -1.30 11.57
CA SER A 130 -13.50 -1.67 10.15
C SER A 130 -14.87 -1.96 9.51
N TYR A 131 -15.73 -2.71 10.20
CA TYR A 131 -17.09 -2.97 9.74
C TYR A 131 -17.89 -1.67 9.57
N SER A 132 -17.81 -0.75 10.54
CA SER A 132 -18.50 0.54 10.44
C SER A 132 -18.01 1.36 9.25
N MET A 133 -16.69 1.35 8.97
CA MET A 133 -16.08 2.07 7.86
C MET A 133 -16.43 1.48 6.48
N THR A 134 -16.75 0.17 6.40
CA THR A 134 -17.08 -0.53 5.14
C THR A 134 -18.59 -0.78 5.00
N SER A 135 -19.40 -0.43 6.01
CA SER A 135 -20.84 -0.63 6.02
C SER A 135 -21.55 0.25 4.97
N PHE A 136 -22.59 -0.31 4.38
CA PHE A 136 -23.47 0.44 3.46
C PHE A 136 -24.07 1.69 4.11
N PHE A 137 -24.43 1.62 5.39
CA PHE A 137 -25.06 2.73 6.12
C PHE A 137 -24.12 3.92 6.38
N THR A 138 -22.80 3.67 6.46
CA THR A 138 -21.82 4.72 6.74
C THR A 138 -21.17 5.29 5.49
N THR A 139 -20.90 4.46 4.50
CA THR A 139 -20.13 4.84 3.29
C THR A 139 -20.88 4.58 1.99
N GLY A 140 -22.17 4.25 2.05
CA GLY A 140 -22.98 3.92 0.87
C GLY A 140 -22.50 2.68 0.11
N GLY A 141 -21.68 1.82 0.77
CA GLY A 141 -21.11 0.61 0.19
C GLY A 141 -19.86 0.85 -0.69
N ILE A 142 -19.37 2.08 -0.79
CA ILE A 142 -18.22 2.44 -1.64
C ILE A 142 -16.94 1.81 -1.12
N ARG A 143 -16.62 1.99 0.17
CA ARG A 143 -15.38 1.45 0.78
C ARG A 143 -15.37 -0.07 0.90
N GLY A 144 -16.52 -0.70 1.03
CA GLY A 144 -16.62 -2.17 1.13
C GLY A 144 -16.67 -2.89 -0.22
N GLY A 145 -16.47 -2.22 -1.34
CA GLY A 145 -16.58 -2.82 -2.68
C GLY A 145 -17.97 -3.33 -3.03
N LYS A 146 -19.01 -2.94 -2.25
CA LYS A 146 -20.40 -3.41 -2.41
C LYS A 146 -21.19 -2.62 -3.47
N LYS A 147 -20.61 -1.56 -4.02
CA LYS A 147 -21.24 -0.74 -5.05
C LYS A 147 -20.21 -0.30 -6.08
N LYS A 148 -20.46 -0.59 -7.36
CA LYS A 148 -19.69 -0.04 -8.47
C LYS A 148 -20.06 1.44 -8.63
N LEU A 149 -19.08 2.34 -8.72
CA LEU A 149 -19.31 3.76 -8.99
C LEU A 149 -19.32 3.98 -10.50
N ASP A 150 -20.42 4.51 -11.03
CA ASP A 150 -20.52 4.90 -12.45
C ASP A 150 -19.81 6.23 -12.74
N LYS A 151 -19.52 7.02 -11.69
CA LYS A 151 -18.82 8.30 -11.78
C LYS A 151 -17.95 8.54 -10.54
N PHE A 152 -16.74 9.06 -10.76
CA PHE A 152 -15.90 9.59 -9.70
C PHE A 152 -16.37 11.01 -9.35
N TYR A 153 -16.68 11.24 -8.08
CA TYR A 153 -16.97 12.56 -7.52
C TYR A 153 -15.78 12.97 -6.65
N PRO A 154 -14.91 13.91 -7.09
CA PRO A 154 -13.86 14.43 -6.24
C PRO A 154 -14.50 15.15 -5.04
N ARG A 155 -13.95 14.91 -3.86
CA ARG A 155 -14.32 15.63 -2.62
C ARG A 155 -13.38 16.79 -2.41
#